data_ded79cd938d9f800a5570114ea8a8918
#
_entry.id   ded79cd938d9f800a5570114ea8a8918
#
_cell.length_a   1.000
_cell.length_b   1.000
_cell.length_c   1.000
_cell.angle_alpha   90.00
_cell.angle_beta   90.00
_cell.angle_gamma   90.00
#
_symmetry.space_group_name_H-M   'P 1'
#
loop_
_entity.id
_entity.type
_entity.pdbx_description
1 polymer ?
#
loop_
_entity_poly.entity_id
_entity_poly.type
_entity_poly.pdbx_seq_one_letter_code
_entity_poly.pdbx_strand_id
1 'polypeptide(L)'
;MITVHKFGGSCLRDSSDLERISQVIKQTNGQSIIVVSALWGTTDRLLRASHEPRYAGRLVHDLEEQHLRFSPGLAESNIGYLFSNVLRGIETSLVELAMKPENNVAKNRLLAAGERLSALVVSHFLNTKGINSHPVGAEDIGLRLNGKGKAPTVDLESSRNNLDLSSLQGTPVLTGWFGQGTDGELALLGRGGSDHTATAIANLVDANKVILWKDVAGVLPINPRWGIETTAINYLGYGEAMELSRLDTPVLHPATVEPLAAVGIPLEIMHLYQERDFSQTIIGPDIHDEYNIKGIGCLASVAYLSIETLSLEEQSK
;
A
#
# COMPACT_ATOMS: atom_id res chain seq x y z
N MET A 1 6.32 -21.67 2.07
CA MET A 1 5.06 -20.91 2.16
C MET A 1 5.41 -19.45 2.30
N ILE A 2 4.86 -18.59 1.43
CA ILE A 2 5.12 -17.15 1.43
C ILE A 2 3.82 -16.43 1.81
N THR A 3 3.88 -15.52 2.79
CA THR A 3 2.77 -14.64 3.16
C THR A 3 3.21 -13.19 2.93
N VAL A 4 2.42 -12.42 2.19
CA VAL A 4 2.63 -10.98 2.03
C VAL A 4 1.78 -10.25 3.06
N HIS A 5 2.42 -9.48 3.94
CA HIS A 5 1.78 -8.65 4.95
C HIS A 5 1.84 -7.19 4.52
N LYS A 6 0.71 -6.50 4.52
CA LYS A 6 0.71 -5.06 4.28
C LYS A 6 0.24 -4.30 5.51
N PHE A 7 1.04 -3.34 5.95
CA PHE A 7 0.69 -2.44 7.05
C PHE A 7 0.46 -1.03 6.52
N GLY A 8 -0.77 -0.53 6.69
CA GLY A 8 -1.14 0.84 6.34
C GLY A 8 -0.65 1.87 7.35
N GLY A 9 -0.68 3.16 6.99
CA GLY A 9 -0.32 4.23 7.91
C GLY A 9 -1.14 4.23 9.21
N SER A 10 -2.40 3.76 9.17
CA SER A 10 -3.23 3.60 10.37
C SER A 10 -2.75 2.50 11.33
N CYS A 11 -1.83 1.65 10.87
CA CYS A 11 -1.15 0.62 11.66
C CYS A 11 0.32 0.99 11.98
N LEU A 12 0.70 2.26 11.79
CA LEU A 12 2.04 2.81 11.99
C LEU A 12 1.94 4.19 12.66
N ARG A 13 1.25 4.24 13.82
CA ARG A 13 0.98 5.47 14.58
C ARG A 13 2.01 5.74 15.66
N ASP A 14 2.51 4.68 16.29
CA ASP A 14 3.50 4.75 17.34
C ASP A 14 4.34 3.45 17.44
N SER A 15 5.31 3.42 18.36
CA SER A 15 6.20 2.28 18.55
C SER A 15 5.50 1.01 19.04
N SER A 16 4.32 1.11 19.68
CA SER A 16 3.56 -0.06 20.11
C SER A 16 2.99 -0.84 18.92
N ASP A 17 2.73 -0.15 17.80
CA ASP A 17 2.33 -0.80 16.56
C ASP A 17 3.44 -1.69 16.00
N LEU A 18 4.70 -1.24 16.10
CA LEU A 18 5.86 -2.04 15.66
C LEU A 18 6.03 -3.29 16.53
N GLU A 19 5.71 -3.22 17.83
CA GLU A 19 5.67 -4.41 18.70
C GLU A 19 4.64 -5.42 18.21
N ARG A 20 3.42 -4.97 17.88
CA ARG A 20 2.36 -5.83 17.32
C ARG A 20 2.79 -6.44 15.99
N ILE A 21 3.36 -5.63 15.10
CA ILE A 21 3.90 -6.11 13.82
C ILE A 21 4.94 -7.20 14.08
N SER A 22 5.89 -6.99 15.01
CA SER A 22 6.91 -8.00 15.30
C SER A 22 6.31 -9.32 15.80
N GLN A 23 5.25 -9.26 16.61
CA GLN A 23 4.53 -10.44 17.10
C GLN A 23 3.82 -11.18 15.96
N VAL A 24 3.14 -10.43 15.08
CA VAL A 24 2.50 -11.00 13.88
C VAL A 24 3.51 -11.75 13.02
N ILE A 25 4.66 -11.14 12.73
CA ILE A 25 5.70 -11.74 11.89
C ILE A 25 6.30 -12.98 12.55
N LYS A 26 6.57 -12.95 13.86
CA LYS A 26 7.06 -14.12 14.61
C LYS A 26 6.09 -15.30 14.61
N GLN A 27 4.78 -15.03 14.55
CA GLN A 27 3.74 -16.06 14.54
C GLN A 27 3.41 -16.55 13.13
N THR A 28 3.95 -15.92 12.09
CA THR A 28 3.70 -16.31 10.70
C THR A 28 4.57 -17.51 10.35
N ASN A 29 3.95 -18.58 9.85
CA ASN A 29 4.66 -19.75 9.36
C ASN A 29 5.23 -19.50 7.96
N GLY A 30 6.51 -19.79 7.77
CA GLY A 30 7.20 -19.62 6.48
C GLY A 30 7.78 -18.21 6.31
N GLN A 31 7.95 -17.81 5.05
CA GLN A 31 8.54 -16.52 4.71
C GLN A 31 7.49 -15.40 4.78
N SER A 32 7.85 -14.29 5.41
CA SER A 32 7.06 -13.05 5.42
C SER A 32 7.70 -12.02 4.50
N ILE A 33 6.91 -11.48 3.58
CA ILE A 33 7.25 -10.28 2.80
C ILE A 33 6.37 -9.15 3.33
N ILE A 34 6.96 -8.04 3.72
CA ILE A 34 6.24 -6.93 4.35
C ILE A 34 6.17 -5.77 3.37
N VAL A 35 4.99 -5.20 3.16
CA VAL A 35 4.79 -3.95 2.41
C VAL A 35 4.27 -2.89 3.35
N VAL A 36 4.91 -1.74 3.40
CA VAL A 36 4.55 -0.65 4.30
C VAL A 36 4.11 0.61 3.55
N SER A 37 3.15 1.31 4.12
CA SER A 37 2.89 2.73 3.81
C SER A 37 3.78 3.62 4.68
N ALA A 38 3.82 4.91 4.40
CA ALA A 38 4.43 5.90 5.28
C ALA A 38 3.84 5.86 6.69
N LEU A 39 4.61 6.24 7.70
CA LEU A 39 4.13 6.44 9.07
C LEU A 39 2.96 7.44 9.07
N TRP A 40 2.05 7.29 10.03
CA TRP A 40 0.85 8.13 10.15
C TRP A 40 1.14 9.62 10.02
N GLY A 41 0.41 10.29 9.12
CA GLY A 41 0.52 11.72 8.86
C GLY A 41 1.73 12.17 8.04
N THR A 42 2.68 11.28 7.73
CA THR A 42 3.90 11.63 6.98
C THR A 42 3.57 12.05 5.54
N THR A 43 2.74 11.29 4.83
CA THR A 43 2.35 11.59 3.44
C THR A 43 1.69 12.96 3.33
N ASP A 44 0.78 13.32 4.26
CA ASP A 44 0.11 14.63 4.26
C ASP A 44 1.09 15.78 4.50
N ARG A 45 2.12 15.57 5.33
CA ARG A 45 3.17 16.58 5.59
C ARG A 45 4.04 16.78 4.36
N LEU A 46 4.46 15.69 3.70
CA LEU A 46 5.23 15.74 2.45
C LEU A 46 4.42 16.39 1.32
N LEU A 47 3.14 16.06 1.21
CA LEU A 47 2.25 16.64 0.21
C LEU A 47 2.09 18.16 0.42
N ARG A 48 1.84 18.61 1.66
CA ARG A 48 1.80 20.05 1.97
C ARG A 48 3.12 20.74 1.62
N ALA A 49 4.26 20.15 1.98
CA ALA A 49 5.57 20.68 1.66
C ALA A 49 5.83 20.74 0.15
N SER A 50 5.27 19.81 -0.64
CA SER A 50 5.38 19.85 -2.11
C SER A 50 4.68 21.05 -2.74
N HIS A 51 3.62 21.57 -2.10
CA HIS A 51 2.92 22.78 -2.55
C HIS A 51 3.54 24.07 -2.04
N GLU A 52 4.15 24.03 -0.85
CA GLU A 52 4.75 25.18 -0.20
C GLU A 52 6.19 24.89 0.28
N PRO A 53 7.13 24.55 -0.62
CA PRO A 53 8.45 24.06 -0.24
C PRO A 53 9.28 25.10 0.55
N ARG A 54 9.03 26.39 0.35
CA ARG A 54 9.73 27.47 1.08
C ARG A 54 9.40 27.52 2.57
N TYR A 55 8.25 26.96 2.98
CA TYR A 55 7.80 26.92 4.37
C TYR A 55 8.12 25.59 5.06
N ALA A 56 8.80 24.68 4.37
CA ALA A 56 9.13 23.35 4.87
C ALA A 56 10.44 23.29 5.69
N GLY A 57 10.97 24.40 6.17
CA GLY A 57 12.30 24.49 6.79
C GLY A 57 12.55 23.59 8.01
N ARG A 58 11.50 23.15 8.72
CA ARG A 58 11.62 22.20 9.84
C ARG A 58 11.20 20.77 9.50
N LEU A 59 10.68 20.55 8.30
CA LEU A 59 10.07 19.28 7.94
C LEU A 59 11.04 18.10 8.11
N VAL A 60 12.26 18.24 7.61
CA VAL A 60 13.27 17.17 7.65
C VAL A 60 13.62 16.83 9.09
N HIS A 61 13.89 17.82 9.93
CA HIS A 61 14.17 17.62 11.36
C HIS A 61 12.98 16.96 12.08
N ASP A 62 11.77 17.42 11.82
CA ASP A 62 10.56 16.85 12.44
C ASP A 62 10.30 15.41 11.98
N LEU A 63 10.61 15.08 10.72
CA LEU A 63 10.51 13.71 10.20
C LEU A 63 11.59 12.82 10.82
N GLU A 64 12.82 13.29 10.89
CA GLU A 64 13.92 12.59 11.55
C GLU A 64 13.55 12.24 12.99
N GLU A 65 13.16 13.24 13.79
CA GLU A 65 12.74 13.05 15.17
C GLU A 65 11.56 12.08 15.31
N GLN A 66 10.55 12.19 14.44
CA GLN A 66 9.42 11.27 14.43
C GLN A 66 9.86 9.83 14.21
N HIS A 67 10.67 9.56 13.17
CA HIS A 67 11.08 8.21 12.80
C HIS A 67 12.03 7.59 13.82
N LEU A 68 12.93 8.37 14.41
CA LEU A 68 13.83 7.91 15.47
C LEU A 68 13.08 7.59 16.77
N ARG A 69 11.93 8.23 17.05
CA ARG A 69 11.04 7.83 18.16
C ARG A 69 10.43 6.45 17.96
N PHE A 70 10.13 6.05 16.72
CA PHE A 70 9.61 4.71 16.43
C PHE A 70 10.67 3.62 16.58
N SER A 71 11.91 3.91 16.17
CA SER A 71 13.02 2.95 16.21
C SER A 71 14.31 3.63 16.68
N PRO A 72 14.48 3.83 17.99
CA PRO A 72 15.71 4.40 18.54
C PRO A 72 16.94 3.59 18.13
N GLY A 73 18.05 4.29 17.85
CA GLY A 73 19.29 3.67 17.38
C GLY A 73 19.34 3.41 15.87
N LEU A 74 18.29 3.75 15.11
CA LEU A 74 18.30 3.60 13.65
C LEU A 74 19.43 4.42 13.00
N ALA A 75 19.65 5.66 13.45
CA ALA A 75 20.68 6.52 12.87
C ALA A 75 22.11 5.96 13.03
N GLU A 76 22.38 5.29 14.15
CA GLU A 76 23.68 4.67 14.49
C GLU A 76 23.82 3.23 13.94
N SER A 77 22.78 2.67 13.35
CA SER A 77 22.76 1.32 12.81
C SER A 77 23.51 1.21 11.48
N ASN A 78 23.72 -0.03 11.04
CA ASN A 78 24.32 -0.32 9.73
C ASN A 78 23.52 0.20 8.53
N ILE A 79 22.23 0.53 8.72
CA ILE A 79 21.36 1.15 7.68
C ILE A 79 21.12 2.64 7.95
N GLY A 80 21.75 3.25 8.97
CA GLY A 80 21.60 4.67 9.30
C GLY A 80 22.03 5.61 8.16
N TYR A 81 23.00 5.18 7.35
CA TYR A 81 23.41 5.95 6.17
C TYR A 81 22.29 6.02 5.11
N LEU A 82 21.47 4.97 4.96
CA LEU A 82 20.30 4.98 4.07
C LEU A 82 19.24 5.96 4.60
N PHE A 83 19.01 5.95 5.91
CA PHE A 83 18.10 6.89 6.56
C PHE A 83 18.50 8.35 6.30
N SER A 84 19.78 8.69 6.52
CA SER A 84 20.32 10.02 6.24
C SER A 84 20.26 10.40 4.77
N ASN A 85 20.42 9.42 3.85
CA ASN A 85 20.29 9.66 2.42
C ASN A 85 18.86 10.00 2.01
N VAL A 86 17.85 9.33 2.59
CA VAL A 86 16.45 9.65 2.32
C VAL A 86 16.11 11.06 2.81
N LEU A 87 16.54 11.44 4.02
CA LEU A 87 16.34 12.80 4.56
C LEU A 87 16.97 13.87 3.66
N ARG A 88 18.20 13.65 3.20
CA ARG A 88 18.88 14.53 2.24
C ARG A 88 18.15 14.62 0.90
N GLY A 89 17.58 13.49 0.43
CA GLY A 89 16.73 13.45 -0.76
C GLY A 89 15.47 14.30 -0.64
N ILE A 90 14.87 14.37 0.55
CA ILE A 90 13.76 15.28 0.87
C ILE A 90 14.20 16.74 0.70
N GLU A 91 15.33 17.13 1.32
CA GLU A 91 15.88 18.49 1.21
C GLU A 91 16.13 18.89 -0.26
N THR A 92 16.79 18.01 -1.02
CA THR A 92 17.08 18.22 -2.44
C THR A 92 15.78 18.42 -3.24
N SER A 93 14.78 17.55 -3.02
CA SER A 93 13.49 17.63 -3.72
C SER A 93 12.74 18.93 -3.38
N LEU A 94 12.81 19.39 -2.13
CA LEU A 94 12.20 20.68 -1.72
C LEU A 94 12.89 21.87 -2.39
N VAL A 95 14.22 21.86 -2.51
CA VAL A 95 14.96 22.90 -3.22
C VAL A 95 14.58 22.92 -4.71
N GLU A 96 14.54 21.75 -5.36
CA GLU A 96 14.12 21.63 -6.76
C GLU A 96 12.69 22.15 -6.98
N LEU A 97 11.74 21.80 -6.09
CA LEU A 97 10.36 22.27 -6.15
C LEU A 97 10.23 23.79 -5.87
N ALA A 98 11.06 24.34 -5.00
CA ALA A 98 11.08 25.79 -4.77
C ALA A 98 11.56 26.58 -6.01
N MET A 99 12.43 25.99 -6.82
CA MET A 99 12.92 26.56 -8.09
C MET A 99 11.93 26.29 -9.25
N LYS A 100 11.33 25.09 -9.28
CA LYS A 100 10.45 24.63 -10.35
C LYS A 100 9.27 23.84 -9.76
N PRO A 101 8.16 24.51 -9.38
CA PRO A 101 7.02 23.90 -8.71
C PRO A 101 6.33 22.77 -9.52
N GLU A 102 6.43 22.81 -10.84
CA GLU A 102 5.89 21.79 -11.75
C GLU A 102 6.81 20.58 -11.96
N ASN A 103 7.93 20.46 -11.24
CA ASN A 103 8.84 19.33 -11.33
C ASN A 103 8.22 18.07 -10.72
N ASN A 104 7.49 17.29 -11.53
CA ASN A 104 6.83 16.07 -11.09
C ASN A 104 7.82 14.99 -10.61
N VAL A 105 9.03 14.93 -11.16
CA VAL A 105 10.07 13.97 -10.72
C VAL A 105 10.48 14.28 -9.29
N ALA A 106 10.78 15.55 -8.98
CA ALA A 106 11.11 15.98 -7.62
C ALA A 106 9.93 15.75 -6.66
N LYS A 107 8.70 16.02 -7.10
CA LYS A 107 7.48 15.79 -6.32
C LYS A 107 7.29 14.30 -6.00
N ASN A 108 7.44 13.41 -6.97
CA ASN A 108 7.30 11.97 -6.77
C ASN A 108 8.38 11.44 -5.82
N ARG A 109 9.64 11.89 -5.97
CA ARG A 109 10.74 11.55 -5.03
C ARG A 109 10.45 12.00 -3.61
N LEU A 110 9.97 13.23 -3.44
CA LEU A 110 9.59 13.77 -2.15
C LEU A 110 8.50 12.93 -1.48
N LEU A 111 7.43 12.61 -2.21
CA LEU A 111 6.31 11.85 -1.67
C LEU A 111 6.68 10.40 -1.34
N ALA A 112 7.46 9.74 -2.19
CA ALA A 112 7.94 8.37 -1.97
C ALA A 112 8.89 8.24 -0.75
N ALA A 113 9.48 9.35 -0.30
CA ALA A 113 10.36 9.33 0.86
C ALA A 113 9.66 8.85 2.14
N GLY A 114 8.35 9.04 2.27
CA GLY A 114 7.57 8.58 3.42
C GLY A 114 7.62 7.06 3.58
N GLU A 115 7.38 6.32 2.51
CA GLU A 115 7.44 4.85 2.49
C GLU A 115 8.87 4.35 2.66
N ARG A 116 9.88 5.04 2.10
CA ARG A 116 11.30 4.70 2.29
C ARG A 116 11.71 4.82 3.75
N LEU A 117 11.37 5.93 4.41
CA LEU A 117 11.64 6.13 5.85
C LEU A 117 10.92 5.07 6.69
N SER A 118 9.66 4.74 6.36
CA SER A 118 8.89 3.71 7.04
C SER A 118 9.52 2.33 6.90
N ALA A 119 9.98 1.95 5.70
CA ALA A 119 10.63 0.66 5.46
C ALA A 119 11.93 0.52 6.29
N LEU A 120 12.71 1.59 6.40
CA LEU A 120 13.92 1.63 7.24
C LEU A 120 13.59 1.45 8.73
N VAL A 121 12.59 2.19 9.23
CA VAL A 121 12.15 2.12 10.63
C VAL A 121 11.65 0.72 10.98
N VAL A 122 10.73 0.17 10.18
CA VAL A 122 10.17 -1.16 10.43
C VAL A 122 11.23 -2.23 10.35
N SER A 123 12.10 -2.21 9.33
CA SER A 123 13.19 -3.17 9.18
C SER A 123 14.17 -3.12 10.36
N HIS A 124 14.63 -1.92 10.76
CA HIS A 124 15.52 -1.76 11.90
C HIS A 124 14.86 -2.28 13.18
N PHE A 125 13.62 -1.92 13.44
CA PHE A 125 12.90 -2.38 14.62
C PHE A 125 12.77 -3.91 14.66
N LEU A 126 12.42 -4.55 13.54
CA LEU A 126 12.33 -6.01 13.45
C LEU A 126 13.69 -6.69 13.76
N ASN A 127 14.79 -6.12 13.28
CA ASN A 127 16.13 -6.61 13.62
C ASN A 127 16.41 -6.52 15.13
N THR A 128 15.99 -5.46 15.84
CA THR A 128 16.13 -5.36 17.30
C THR A 128 15.32 -6.44 18.04
N LYS A 129 14.30 -7.02 17.39
CA LYS A 129 13.49 -8.15 17.91
C LYS A 129 13.99 -9.52 17.47
N GLY A 130 15.17 -9.60 16.83
CA GLY A 130 15.77 -10.84 16.36
C GLY A 130 15.16 -11.41 15.08
N ILE A 131 14.41 -10.61 14.32
CA ILE A 131 13.88 -10.97 13.00
C ILE A 131 14.85 -10.44 11.94
N ASN A 132 15.47 -11.33 11.15
CA ASN A 132 16.38 -10.94 10.09
C ASN A 132 15.62 -10.21 8.96
N SER A 133 15.67 -8.88 8.99
CA SER A 133 14.90 -8.00 8.13
C SER A 133 15.78 -6.94 7.45
N HIS A 134 15.39 -6.49 6.26
CA HIS A 134 16.08 -5.43 5.52
C HIS A 134 15.10 -4.60 4.70
N PRO A 135 15.35 -3.29 4.52
CA PRO A 135 14.49 -2.43 3.72
C PRO A 135 14.75 -2.64 2.23
N VAL A 136 13.70 -2.55 1.41
CA VAL A 136 13.78 -2.76 -0.04
C VAL A 136 12.90 -1.72 -0.74
N GLY A 137 13.44 -1.03 -1.74
CA GLY A 137 12.64 -0.19 -2.65
C GLY A 137 11.86 -1.06 -3.65
N ALA A 138 10.58 -0.80 -3.81
CA ALA A 138 9.78 -1.56 -4.79
C ALA A 138 10.30 -1.39 -6.21
N GLU A 139 10.78 -0.21 -6.59
CA GLU A 139 11.44 0.04 -7.87
C GLU A 139 12.78 -0.67 -8.01
N ASP A 140 13.51 -0.88 -6.91
CA ASP A 140 14.82 -1.52 -6.92
C ASP A 140 14.70 -3.02 -7.21
N ILE A 141 13.60 -3.66 -6.80
CA ILE A 141 13.32 -5.07 -7.14
C ILE A 141 12.68 -5.22 -8.53
N GLY A 142 12.50 -4.14 -9.27
CA GLY A 142 11.97 -4.19 -10.62
C GLY A 142 10.46 -4.03 -10.74
N LEU A 143 9.77 -3.49 -9.71
CA LEU A 143 8.33 -3.18 -9.83
C LEU A 143 8.12 -2.07 -10.86
N ARG A 144 7.43 -2.41 -11.96
CA ARG A 144 7.13 -1.52 -13.09
C ARG A 144 5.69 -1.05 -13.04
N LEU A 145 5.49 0.22 -13.42
CA LEU A 145 4.16 0.81 -13.50
C LEU A 145 3.84 1.19 -14.93
N ASN A 146 2.60 0.96 -15.33
CA ASN A 146 2.05 1.43 -16.60
C ASN A 146 1.13 2.64 -16.39
N GLY A 147 0.81 3.35 -17.47
CA GLY A 147 -0.14 4.46 -17.48
C GLY A 147 0.55 5.82 -17.57
N LYS A 148 0.16 6.58 -18.61
CA LYS A 148 0.49 8.00 -18.77
C LYS A 148 -0.76 8.83 -18.52
N GLY A 149 -0.71 9.77 -17.57
CA GLY A 149 -1.78 10.76 -17.34
C GLY A 149 -3.02 10.28 -16.56
N LYS A 150 -3.15 8.98 -16.28
CA LYS A 150 -4.11 8.42 -15.30
C LYS A 150 -3.33 7.81 -14.16
N ALA A 151 -3.97 7.54 -13.03
CA ALA A 151 -3.30 6.86 -11.92
C ALA A 151 -2.64 5.57 -12.44
N PRO A 152 -1.29 5.43 -12.34
CA PRO A 152 -0.60 4.25 -12.81
C PRO A 152 -1.09 3.00 -12.07
N THR A 153 -1.01 1.85 -12.72
CA THR A 153 -1.18 0.52 -12.12
C THR A 153 0.11 -0.28 -12.26
N VAL A 154 0.25 -1.36 -11.49
CA VAL A 154 1.41 -2.24 -11.66
C VAL A 154 1.30 -3.01 -12.96
N ASP A 155 2.36 -2.95 -13.77
CA ASP A 155 2.55 -3.79 -14.95
C ASP A 155 3.15 -5.13 -14.49
N LEU A 156 2.29 -6.13 -14.30
CA LEU A 156 2.70 -7.44 -13.79
C LEU A 156 3.64 -8.17 -14.74
N GLU A 157 3.43 -8.08 -16.06
CA GLU A 157 4.26 -8.75 -17.05
C GLU A 157 5.66 -8.14 -17.08
N SER A 158 5.74 -6.82 -17.21
CA SER A 158 7.02 -6.11 -17.20
C SER A 158 7.74 -6.28 -15.85
N SER A 159 7.01 -6.24 -14.73
CA SER A 159 7.59 -6.48 -13.41
C SER A 159 8.14 -7.88 -13.27
N ARG A 160 7.44 -8.91 -13.74
CA ARG A 160 7.88 -10.31 -13.67
C ARG A 160 9.21 -10.53 -14.42
N ASN A 161 9.37 -9.87 -15.57
CA ASN A 161 10.58 -9.94 -16.37
C ASN A 161 11.80 -9.20 -15.75
N ASN A 162 11.55 -8.30 -14.80
CA ASN A 162 12.58 -7.49 -14.15
C ASN A 162 12.76 -7.81 -12.65
N LEU A 163 12.00 -8.76 -12.10
CA LEU A 163 11.96 -9.02 -10.68
C LEU A 163 13.26 -9.59 -10.14
N ASP A 164 13.87 -8.91 -9.18
CA ASP A 164 15.02 -9.43 -8.42
C ASP A 164 14.53 -10.20 -7.19
N LEU A 165 14.40 -11.52 -7.34
CA LEU A 165 14.02 -12.41 -6.24
C LEU A 165 15.10 -12.51 -5.15
N SER A 166 16.36 -12.18 -5.45
CA SER A 166 17.44 -12.25 -4.46
C SER A 166 17.26 -11.23 -3.34
N SER A 167 16.72 -10.07 -3.67
CA SER A 167 16.38 -9.01 -2.71
C SER A 167 15.15 -9.33 -1.84
N LEU A 168 14.44 -10.44 -2.13
CA LEU A 168 13.26 -10.85 -1.35
C LEU A 168 13.56 -11.98 -0.34
N GLN A 169 14.81 -12.31 -0.11
CA GLN A 169 15.20 -13.34 0.87
C GLN A 169 15.00 -12.87 2.32
N GLY A 170 14.73 -13.79 3.25
CA GLY A 170 14.48 -13.45 4.65
C GLY A 170 13.15 -12.76 4.88
N THR A 171 13.15 -11.65 5.61
CA THR A 171 11.96 -10.82 5.87
C THR A 171 12.16 -9.41 5.29
N PRO A 172 12.02 -9.22 3.97
CA PRO A 172 12.16 -7.93 3.35
C PRO A 172 10.99 -7.01 3.75
N VAL A 173 11.28 -5.72 3.95
CA VAL A 173 10.30 -4.65 4.15
C VAL A 173 10.30 -3.75 2.92
N LEU A 174 9.31 -3.93 2.07
CA LEU A 174 9.16 -3.21 0.82
C LEU A 174 8.40 -1.91 1.01
N THR A 175 8.81 -0.92 0.24
CA THR A 175 8.04 0.32 0.08
C THR A 175 6.76 0.04 -0.72
N GLY A 176 5.62 0.53 -0.23
CA GLY A 176 4.38 0.54 -1.01
C GLY A 176 4.25 1.78 -1.87
N TRP A 177 3.14 1.88 -2.63
CA TRP A 177 2.63 3.07 -3.30
C TRP A 177 3.36 3.53 -4.56
N PHE A 178 4.57 3.11 -4.84
CA PHE A 178 5.33 3.55 -6.01
C PHE A 178 6.16 2.44 -6.66
N GLY A 179 6.63 2.70 -7.86
CA GLY A 179 7.50 1.84 -8.65
C GLY A 179 8.17 2.65 -9.76
N GLN A 180 8.82 1.99 -10.70
CA GLN A 180 9.43 2.64 -11.84
C GLN A 180 8.40 2.80 -12.97
N GLY A 181 8.19 4.04 -13.41
CA GLY A 181 7.32 4.38 -14.54
C GLY A 181 7.91 4.00 -15.89
N THR A 182 7.12 4.15 -16.95
CA THR A 182 7.51 3.82 -18.35
C THR A 182 8.63 4.69 -18.90
N ASP A 183 8.90 5.84 -18.29
CA ASP A 183 9.99 6.76 -18.62
C ASP A 183 11.28 6.49 -17.83
N GLY A 184 11.27 5.46 -16.99
CA GLY A 184 12.38 5.11 -16.11
C GLY A 184 12.42 5.89 -14.80
N GLU A 185 11.58 6.92 -14.63
CA GLU A 185 11.49 7.73 -13.43
C GLU A 185 10.54 7.08 -12.41
N LEU A 186 10.63 7.53 -11.15
CA LEU A 186 9.74 7.08 -10.10
C LEU A 186 8.31 7.60 -10.33
N ALA A 187 7.34 6.69 -10.35
CA ALA A 187 5.93 6.98 -10.49
C ALA A 187 5.14 6.51 -9.26
N LEU A 188 4.10 7.27 -8.92
CA LEU A 188 3.24 6.97 -7.77
C LEU A 188 1.97 6.28 -8.24
N LEU A 189 1.56 5.24 -7.52
CA LEU A 189 0.25 4.62 -7.66
C LEU A 189 -0.85 5.57 -7.13
N GLY A 190 -2.08 5.37 -7.55
CA GLY A 190 -3.24 6.10 -7.05
C GLY A 190 -3.62 5.73 -5.60
N ARG A 191 -4.84 6.08 -5.21
CA ARG A 191 -5.43 5.71 -3.92
C ARG A 191 -5.40 4.19 -3.74
N GLY A 192 -5.05 3.71 -2.55
CA GLY A 192 -4.89 2.28 -2.28
C GLY A 192 -3.61 1.67 -2.85
N GLY A 193 -2.68 2.50 -3.34
CA GLY A 193 -1.49 2.04 -4.05
C GLY A 193 -0.58 1.11 -3.25
N SER A 194 -0.44 1.29 -1.92
CA SER A 194 0.35 0.33 -1.11
C SER A 194 -0.35 -1.03 -0.97
N ASP A 195 -1.70 -1.07 -0.95
CA ASP A 195 -2.46 -2.32 -0.98
C ASP A 195 -2.28 -3.00 -2.34
N HIS A 196 -2.34 -2.20 -3.44
CA HIS A 196 -2.07 -2.68 -4.79
C HIS A 196 -0.62 -3.20 -4.96
N THR A 197 0.39 -2.50 -4.39
CA THR A 197 1.77 -3.01 -4.35
C THR A 197 1.84 -4.39 -3.69
N ALA A 198 1.20 -4.56 -2.53
CA ALA A 198 1.24 -5.84 -1.80
C ALA A 198 0.61 -6.99 -2.60
N THR A 199 -0.51 -6.75 -3.26
CA THR A 199 -1.18 -7.78 -4.06
C THR A 199 -0.45 -8.08 -5.36
N ALA A 200 0.17 -7.07 -5.97
CA ALA A 200 1.04 -7.26 -7.13
C ALA A 200 2.30 -8.09 -6.77
N ILE A 201 2.97 -7.75 -5.66
CA ILE A 201 4.12 -8.54 -5.16
C ILE A 201 3.68 -9.99 -4.88
N ALA A 202 2.51 -10.20 -4.26
CA ALA A 202 2.01 -11.55 -4.01
C ALA A 202 1.82 -12.37 -5.29
N ASN A 203 1.28 -11.74 -6.35
CA ASN A 203 1.17 -12.36 -7.67
C ASN A 203 2.56 -12.68 -8.26
N LEU A 204 3.51 -11.74 -8.14
CA LEU A 204 4.85 -11.89 -8.74
C LEU A 204 5.70 -12.98 -8.08
N VAL A 205 5.49 -13.26 -6.79
CA VAL A 205 6.24 -14.26 -6.02
C VAL A 205 5.44 -15.55 -5.78
N ASP A 206 4.27 -15.70 -6.39
CA ASP A 206 3.35 -16.83 -6.20
C ASP A 206 3.08 -17.09 -4.71
N ALA A 207 2.74 -16.03 -3.97
CA ALA A 207 2.49 -16.10 -2.54
C ALA A 207 1.27 -16.99 -2.21
N ASN A 208 1.27 -17.59 -1.03
CA ASN A 208 0.14 -18.41 -0.58
C ASN A 208 -1.06 -17.56 -0.15
N LYS A 209 -0.81 -16.33 0.34
CA LYS A 209 -1.85 -15.37 0.71
C LYS A 209 -1.30 -13.97 0.92
N VAL A 210 -2.22 -13.00 0.91
CA VAL A 210 -1.98 -11.61 1.32
C VAL A 210 -2.78 -11.30 2.57
N ILE A 211 -2.20 -10.57 3.52
CA ILE A 211 -2.92 -10.04 4.69
C ILE A 211 -2.78 -8.51 4.70
N LEU A 212 -3.91 -7.83 4.55
CA LEU A 212 -3.99 -6.38 4.76
C LEU A 212 -4.36 -6.08 6.21
N TRP A 213 -3.39 -5.55 6.95
CA TRP A 213 -3.60 -5.11 8.33
C TRP A 213 -4.19 -3.70 8.34
N LYS A 214 -5.33 -3.56 8.97
CA LYS A 214 -6.11 -2.32 9.06
C LYS A 214 -6.45 -2.00 10.53
N ASP A 215 -7.01 -0.83 10.74
CA ASP A 215 -7.64 -0.39 11.99
C ASP A 215 -9.17 -0.54 11.97
N VAL A 216 -9.66 -1.35 11.04
CA VAL A 216 -11.09 -1.69 10.87
C VAL A 216 -11.27 -3.19 10.78
N ALA A 217 -12.47 -3.65 11.16
CA ALA A 217 -12.79 -5.07 11.35
C ALA A 217 -13.02 -5.88 10.05
N GLY A 218 -12.53 -5.43 8.90
CA GLY A 218 -12.79 -6.06 7.60
C GLY A 218 -13.69 -5.20 6.71
N VAL A 219 -14.30 -5.79 5.70
CA VAL A 219 -15.26 -5.13 4.81
C VAL A 219 -16.63 -5.13 5.46
N LEU A 220 -17.20 -3.96 5.67
CA LEU A 220 -18.55 -3.83 6.20
C LEU A 220 -19.58 -3.89 5.07
N PRO A 221 -20.76 -4.49 5.30
CA PRO A 221 -21.82 -4.61 4.30
C PRO A 221 -22.46 -3.26 3.93
N ILE A 222 -22.30 -2.24 4.78
CA ILE A 222 -22.88 -0.91 4.61
C ILE A 222 -21.82 0.13 5.03
N ASN A 223 -21.84 1.30 4.38
CA ASN A 223 -20.94 2.39 4.77
C ASN A 223 -21.18 2.81 6.24
N PRO A 224 -20.18 2.73 7.12
CA PRO A 224 -20.34 3.04 8.54
C PRO A 224 -20.76 4.49 8.82
N ARG A 225 -20.56 5.40 7.85
CA ARG A 225 -21.03 6.80 7.95
C ARG A 225 -22.56 6.92 8.00
N TRP A 226 -23.29 5.87 7.64
CA TRP A 226 -24.75 5.86 7.72
C TRP A 226 -25.26 5.59 9.15
N GLY A 227 -24.36 5.34 10.11
CA GLY A 227 -24.70 5.14 11.51
C GLY A 227 -25.43 3.82 11.81
N ILE A 228 -25.34 2.85 10.89
CA ILE A 228 -25.93 1.52 11.06
C ILE A 228 -24.83 0.58 11.54
N GLU A 229 -25.00 0.00 12.70
CA GLU A 229 -24.09 -1.01 13.23
C GLU A 229 -24.22 -2.31 12.44
N THR A 230 -23.09 -2.82 11.97
CA THR A 230 -23.02 -4.06 11.22
C THR A 230 -21.74 -4.84 11.58
N THR A 231 -21.76 -6.14 11.34
CA THR A 231 -20.56 -6.97 11.44
C THR A 231 -19.85 -7.06 10.09
N ALA A 232 -18.56 -7.34 10.10
CA ALA A 232 -17.79 -7.52 8.87
C ALA A 232 -18.30 -8.74 8.08
N ILE A 233 -18.19 -8.66 6.76
CA ILE A 233 -18.49 -9.76 5.86
C ILE A 233 -17.37 -10.80 5.98
N ASN A 234 -17.70 -12.04 6.33
CA ASN A 234 -16.70 -13.09 6.53
C ASN A 234 -15.99 -13.49 5.22
N TYR A 235 -16.75 -13.56 4.11
CA TYR A 235 -16.23 -13.98 2.81
C TYR A 235 -16.84 -13.20 1.66
N LEU A 236 -15.97 -12.77 0.73
CA LEU A 236 -16.34 -12.18 -0.56
C LEU A 236 -15.64 -12.94 -1.69
N GLY A 237 -16.34 -13.17 -2.78
CA GLY A 237 -15.71 -13.53 -4.04
C GLY A 237 -14.92 -12.36 -4.60
N TYR A 238 -13.94 -12.63 -5.49
CA TYR A 238 -13.18 -11.55 -6.14
C TYR A 238 -14.08 -10.58 -6.90
N GLY A 239 -15.06 -11.10 -7.64
CA GLY A 239 -16.04 -10.29 -8.36
C GLY A 239 -16.87 -9.42 -7.43
N GLU A 240 -17.38 -9.97 -6.33
CA GLU A 240 -18.14 -9.23 -5.31
C GLU A 240 -17.29 -8.13 -4.66
N ALA A 241 -16.03 -8.42 -4.31
CA ALA A 241 -15.13 -7.46 -3.71
C ALA A 241 -14.81 -6.31 -4.68
N MET A 242 -14.62 -6.59 -5.97
CA MET A 242 -14.41 -5.57 -6.99
C MET A 242 -15.64 -4.68 -7.17
N GLU A 243 -16.85 -5.26 -7.21
CA GLU A 243 -18.08 -4.47 -7.32
C GLU A 243 -18.30 -3.58 -6.09
N LEU A 244 -18.15 -4.12 -4.86
CA LEU A 244 -18.25 -3.33 -3.64
C LEU A 244 -17.21 -2.20 -3.59
N SER A 245 -16.01 -2.41 -4.11
CA SER A 245 -14.95 -1.40 -4.13
C SER A 245 -15.21 -0.23 -5.09
N ARG A 246 -16.07 -0.41 -6.10
CA ARG A 246 -16.54 0.65 -7.00
C ARG A 246 -17.65 1.52 -6.38
N LEU A 247 -18.30 1.00 -5.37
CA LEU A 247 -19.29 1.72 -4.58
C LEU A 247 -18.57 2.48 -3.44
N ASP A 248 -19.24 3.35 -2.72
CA ASP A 248 -18.65 4.18 -1.64
C ASP A 248 -18.29 3.35 -0.38
N THR A 249 -17.67 2.18 -0.55
CA THR A 249 -17.13 1.35 0.53
C THR A 249 -15.63 1.58 0.65
N PRO A 250 -15.13 2.23 1.71
CA PRO A 250 -13.79 2.82 1.75
C PRO A 250 -12.63 1.82 1.98
N VAL A 251 -12.89 0.51 2.05
CA VAL A 251 -11.91 -0.46 2.57
C VAL A 251 -10.94 -0.97 1.49
N LEU A 252 -11.38 -1.09 0.24
CA LEU A 252 -10.57 -1.61 -0.87
C LEU A 252 -10.67 -0.74 -2.11
N HIS A 253 -9.64 -0.78 -2.93
CA HIS A 253 -9.65 -0.24 -4.29
C HIS A 253 -9.70 -1.40 -5.30
N PRO A 254 -10.43 -1.30 -6.45
CA PRO A 254 -10.52 -2.40 -7.42
C PRO A 254 -9.15 -2.98 -7.84
N ALA A 255 -8.18 -2.11 -8.10
CA ALA A 255 -6.81 -2.51 -8.44
C ALA A 255 -6.10 -3.38 -7.38
N THR A 256 -6.61 -3.42 -6.14
CA THR A 256 -6.06 -4.28 -5.09
C THR A 256 -6.45 -5.74 -5.30
N VAL A 257 -7.62 -6.01 -5.85
CA VAL A 257 -8.14 -7.39 -5.99
C VAL A 257 -7.68 -8.04 -7.29
N GLU A 258 -7.57 -7.26 -8.35
CA GLU A 258 -7.29 -7.73 -9.71
C GLU A 258 -6.04 -8.63 -9.83
N PRO A 259 -4.86 -8.29 -9.24
CA PRO A 259 -3.68 -9.14 -9.31
C PRO A 259 -3.87 -10.53 -8.70
N LEU A 260 -4.71 -10.64 -7.66
CA LEU A 260 -4.94 -11.88 -6.93
C LEU A 260 -5.98 -12.76 -7.61
N ALA A 261 -7.04 -12.15 -8.17
CA ALA A 261 -8.09 -12.85 -8.90
C ALA A 261 -7.53 -13.65 -10.09
N ALA A 262 -6.52 -13.11 -10.77
CA ALA A 262 -5.87 -13.74 -11.91
C ALA A 262 -5.18 -15.07 -11.59
N VAL A 263 -4.74 -15.26 -10.32
CA VAL A 263 -3.94 -16.42 -9.89
C VAL A 263 -4.57 -17.18 -8.70
N GLY A 264 -5.73 -16.75 -8.21
CA GLY A 264 -6.44 -17.41 -7.14
C GLY A 264 -5.83 -17.29 -5.75
N ILE A 265 -5.03 -16.24 -5.49
CA ILE A 265 -4.39 -16.01 -4.18
C ILE A 265 -5.39 -15.35 -3.23
N PRO A 266 -5.68 -15.92 -2.05
CA PRO A 266 -6.60 -15.34 -1.08
C PRO A 266 -6.04 -14.06 -0.44
N LEU A 267 -6.94 -13.10 -0.19
CA LEU A 267 -6.69 -11.86 0.51
C LEU A 267 -7.46 -11.86 1.84
N GLU A 268 -6.75 -11.65 2.94
CA GLU A 268 -7.34 -11.50 4.27
C GLU A 268 -7.27 -10.03 4.69
N ILE A 269 -8.36 -9.47 5.19
CA ILE A 269 -8.36 -8.14 5.82
C ILE A 269 -8.51 -8.37 7.31
N MET A 270 -7.49 -7.98 8.07
CA MET A 270 -7.40 -8.26 9.50
C MET A 270 -7.21 -6.97 10.31
N HIS A 271 -7.79 -6.94 11.50
CA HIS A 271 -7.61 -5.84 12.45
C HIS A 271 -6.30 -6.04 13.24
N LEU A 272 -5.41 -5.03 13.25
CA LEU A 272 -4.12 -5.16 13.95
C LEU A 272 -4.26 -5.14 15.49
N TYR A 273 -5.30 -4.49 16.02
CA TYR A 273 -5.47 -4.21 17.45
C TYR A 273 -6.46 -5.15 18.15
N GLN A 274 -7.12 -6.05 17.43
CA GLN A 274 -8.07 -7.02 17.98
C GLN A 274 -7.51 -8.43 17.93
N GLU A 275 -7.97 -9.29 18.84
CA GLU A 275 -7.65 -10.72 18.79
C GLU A 275 -8.18 -11.35 17.50
N ARG A 276 -7.41 -12.28 16.95
CA ARG A 276 -7.61 -12.84 15.59
C ARG A 276 -8.96 -13.47 15.32
N ASP A 277 -9.74 -13.80 16.37
CA ASP A 277 -10.99 -14.56 16.23
C ASP A 277 -12.23 -13.69 15.94
N PHE A 278 -12.13 -12.35 15.95
CA PHE A 278 -13.33 -11.50 15.98
C PHE A 278 -13.60 -10.66 14.73
N SER A 279 -12.68 -10.49 13.81
CA SER A 279 -12.94 -9.64 12.65
C SER A 279 -11.97 -9.86 11.52
N GLN A 280 -12.37 -10.62 10.54
CA GLN A 280 -11.65 -10.72 9.29
C GLN A 280 -12.64 -10.83 8.13
N THR A 281 -12.24 -10.30 6.99
CA THR A 281 -12.87 -10.62 5.71
C THR A 281 -11.87 -11.41 4.87
N ILE A 282 -12.28 -12.54 4.36
CA ILE A 282 -11.52 -13.32 3.38
C ILE A 282 -12.09 -13.01 2.00
N ILE A 283 -11.21 -12.69 1.06
CA ILE A 283 -11.54 -12.50 -0.35
C ILE A 283 -10.83 -13.59 -1.13
N GLY A 284 -11.59 -14.33 -1.91
CA GLY A 284 -11.10 -15.50 -2.63
C GLY A 284 -11.90 -15.76 -3.91
N PRO A 285 -11.80 -16.98 -4.48
CA PRO A 285 -12.56 -17.37 -5.66
C PRO A 285 -14.07 -17.14 -5.48
N ASP A 286 -14.76 -16.77 -6.57
CA ASP A 286 -16.20 -16.58 -6.53
C ASP A 286 -16.89 -17.91 -6.23
N ILE A 287 -17.69 -17.95 -5.15
CA ILE A 287 -18.49 -19.10 -4.75
C ILE A 287 -19.93 -18.74 -5.11
N HIS A 288 -20.51 -19.49 -6.05
CA HIS A 288 -21.91 -19.33 -6.45
C HIS A 288 -22.82 -20.05 -5.44
N ASP A 289 -22.88 -19.54 -4.22
CA ASP A 289 -23.89 -19.93 -3.26
C ASP A 289 -25.04 -18.92 -3.28
N GLU A 290 -26.24 -19.42 -3.09
CA GLU A 290 -27.55 -18.78 -3.04
C GLU A 290 -27.56 -17.24 -2.91
N TYR A 291 -28.47 -16.59 -3.61
CA TYR A 291 -28.70 -15.14 -3.74
C TYR A 291 -28.79 -14.40 -2.39
N ASN A 292 -27.67 -14.24 -1.70
CA ASN A 292 -27.60 -13.45 -0.48
C ASN A 292 -27.01 -12.08 -0.78
N ILE A 293 -27.70 -11.01 -0.37
CA ILE A 293 -27.16 -9.64 -0.42
C ILE A 293 -26.05 -9.52 0.64
N LYS A 294 -24.80 -9.45 0.19
CA LYS A 294 -23.63 -9.33 1.09
C LYS A 294 -23.33 -7.89 1.48
N GLY A 295 -23.73 -6.91 0.66
CA GLY A 295 -23.49 -5.50 0.96
C GLY A 295 -24.32 -4.57 0.09
N ILE A 296 -24.42 -3.32 0.55
CA ILE A 296 -25.13 -2.24 -0.16
C ILE A 296 -24.18 -1.03 -0.19
N GLY A 297 -23.91 -0.54 -1.39
CA GLY A 297 -23.19 0.72 -1.63
C GLY A 297 -24.09 1.76 -2.26
N CYS A 298 -23.73 3.03 -2.09
CA CYS A 298 -24.44 4.14 -2.69
C CYS A 298 -23.46 5.08 -3.39
N LEU A 299 -23.77 5.43 -4.62
CA LEU A 299 -23.08 6.51 -5.33
C LEU A 299 -24.01 7.74 -5.31
N ALA A 300 -23.56 8.81 -4.65
CA ALA A 300 -24.25 10.09 -4.69
C ALA A 300 -23.90 10.84 -6.00
N SER A 301 -24.87 11.59 -6.54
CA SER A 301 -24.65 12.46 -7.70
C SER A 301 -24.21 11.71 -8.97
N VAL A 302 -24.97 10.71 -9.37
CA VAL A 302 -24.74 9.96 -10.62
C VAL A 302 -25.42 10.65 -11.80
N ALA A 303 -24.70 10.79 -12.93
CA ALA A 303 -25.30 11.12 -14.22
C ALA A 303 -25.45 9.84 -15.04
N TYR A 304 -26.65 9.59 -15.55
CA TYR A 304 -26.92 8.48 -16.46
C TYR A 304 -26.87 8.99 -17.89
N LEU A 305 -25.99 8.43 -18.71
CA LEU A 305 -25.94 8.68 -20.14
C LEU A 305 -26.37 7.42 -20.89
N SER A 306 -27.47 7.47 -21.62
CA SER A 306 -27.90 6.41 -22.53
C SER A 306 -27.63 6.84 -23.95
N ILE A 307 -26.95 6.01 -24.72
CA ILE A 307 -26.71 6.20 -26.15
C ILE A 307 -27.41 5.05 -26.87
N GLU A 308 -28.47 5.37 -27.64
CA GLU A 308 -29.09 4.39 -28.50
C GLU A 308 -28.31 4.35 -29.82
N THR A 309 -27.68 3.24 -30.11
CA THR A 309 -26.98 2.99 -31.37
C THR A 309 -27.69 1.90 -32.16
N LEU A 310 -27.86 2.11 -33.46
CA LEU A 310 -28.51 1.18 -34.36
C LEU A 310 -27.61 0.05 -34.85
N SER A 311 -26.28 0.18 -34.65
CA SER A 311 -25.29 -0.86 -35.05
C SER A 311 -24.04 -0.85 -34.17
N LEU A 312 -23.32 -1.99 -34.13
CA LEU A 312 -22.04 -2.13 -33.43
C LEU A 312 -20.93 -1.23 -34.01
N GLU A 313 -21.04 -0.83 -35.28
CA GLU A 313 -20.07 0.08 -35.94
C GLU A 313 -20.19 1.52 -35.43
N GLU A 314 -21.36 1.94 -34.92
CA GLU A 314 -21.56 3.26 -34.35
C GLU A 314 -21.10 3.39 -32.90
N GLN A 315 -20.84 2.26 -32.23
CA GLN A 315 -20.31 2.24 -30.85
C GLN A 315 -18.79 2.51 -30.77
N SER A 316 -18.08 2.45 -31.89
CA SER A 316 -16.62 2.61 -31.96
C SER A 316 -16.16 4.02 -32.36
N LYS A 317 -17.07 4.94 -32.57
CA LYS A 317 -16.82 6.37 -32.85
C LYS A 317 -17.09 7.23 -31.63
#